data_51a71c45806679f43649df0314d8d4c8
#
_entry.id   51a71c45806679f43649df0314d8d4c8
#
_cell.length_a   1.000
_cell.length_b   1.000
_cell.length_c   1.000
_cell.angle_alpha   90.00
_cell.angle_beta   90.00
_cell.angle_gamma   90.00
#
_symmetry.space_group_name_H-M   'P 1'
#
loop_
_entity.id
_entity.type
_entity.pdbx_description
1 polymer ?
#
loop_
_entity_poly.entity_id
_entity_poly.type
_entity_poly.pdbx_seq_one_letter_code
_entity_poly.pdbx_strand_id
1 'polypeptide(L)'
;MRYFWCELAIVSAFMITFAVEFNSLTIINIRTMVNYKDLGLVNTRDMFAKAIKGGYAIPAFNFNNMEQMQAIIKAAVETKSPVILQVSKGARQYANATLLRYMAQGAVEYAKELGCAH
;
A
#
# COMPACT_ATOMS: atom_id res chain seq x y z
N MET A 1 1.98 17.64 23.05
CA MET A 1 1.22 17.40 21.81
C MET A 1 1.97 16.31 21.01
N ARG A 2 1.50 15.09 21.08
CA ARG A 2 2.08 13.98 20.31
C ARG A 2 1.45 14.00 18.93
N TYR A 3 2.23 14.30 17.90
CA TYR A 3 1.82 14.13 16.51
C TYR A 3 1.70 12.62 16.23
N PHE A 4 0.48 12.12 16.19
CA PHE A 4 0.18 10.79 15.68
C PHE A 4 0.20 10.86 14.16
N TRP A 5 1.21 10.23 13.56
CA TRP A 5 1.36 10.13 12.11
C TRP A 5 0.45 9.01 11.59
N CYS A 6 -0.35 9.31 10.61
CA CYS A 6 -1.04 8.30 9.83
C CYS A 6 0.00 7.67 8.89
N GLU A 7 0.35 6.41 9.13
CA GLU A 7 1.32 5.69 8.30
C GLU A 7 0.59 4.67 7.43
N LEU A 8 0.72 4.80 6.12
CA LEU A 8 0.17 3.86 5.15
C LEU A 8 1.29 2.96 4.63
N ALA A 9 1.21 1.67 4.89
CA ALA A 9 2.11 0.68 4.33
C ALA A 9 1.35 -0.20 3.34
N ILE A 10 1.84 -0.30 2.12
CA ILE A 10 1.35 -1.27 1.15
C ILE A 10 2.34 -2.42 1.13
N VAL A 11 1.98 -3.52 1.77
CA VAL A 11 2.70 -4.77 1.63
C VAL A 11 2.08 -5.52 0.47
N SER A 12 2.73 -5.45 -0.67
CA SER A 12 2.51 -6.43 -1.70
C SER A 12 3.12 -7.73 -1.21
N ALA A 13 2.31 -8.75 -0.97
CA ALA A 13 2.77 -10.13 -0.82
C ALA A 13 3.30 -10.65 -2.18
N PHE A 14 4.17 -9.84 -2.79
CA PHE A 14 4.78 -10.05 -4.09
C PHE A 14 6.29 -10.19 -3.96
N MET A 15 6.70 -11.07 -3.10
CA MET A 15 7.98 -11.74 -3.31
C MET A 15 7.65 -13.17 -3.71
N ILE A 16 7.95 -13.44 -4.93
CA ILE A 16 8.04 -14.74 -5.59
C ILE A 16 7.01 -14.88 -6.72
N THR A 17 7.58 -14.79 -7.84
CA THR A 17 7.32 -15.23 -9.20
C THR A 17 7.01 -14.08 -10.16
N PHE A 18 7.99 -13.23 -10.38
CA PHE A 18 8.23 -12.71 -11.72
C PHE A 18 9.50 -13.40 -12.25
N ALA A 19 9.43 -14.70 -12.43
CA ALA A 19 10.30 -15.38 -13.36
C ALA A 19 9.71 -15.13 -14.76
N VAL A 20 10.33 -14.31 -15.43
CA VAL A 20 10.50 -13.96 -16.80
C VAL A 20 10.12 -15.07 -17.76
N GLU A 21 9.15 -14.84 -18.62
CA GLU A 21 9.28 -15.25 -20.01
C GLU A 21 9.86 -14.09 -20.80
N PHE A 22 11.16 -14.21 -21.02
CA PHE A 22 11.87 -13.40 -21.98
C PHE A 22 11.73 -14.07 -23.34
N ASN A 23 10.92 -13.52 -24.21
CA ASN A 23 11.13 -13.69 -25.63
C ASN A 23 10.99 -12.38 -26.37
N SER A 24 12.16 -11.96 -26.79
CA SER A 24 12.49 -11.28 -28.04
C SER A 24 11.91 -9.91 -28.32
N LEU A 25 12.85 -8.99 -28.39
CA LEU A 25 12.83 -7.68 -29.10
C LEU A 25 11.78 -6.66 -28.64
N THR A 26 12.19 -5.76 -27.81
CA THR A 26 12.29 -4.34 -28.13
C THR A 26 12.61 -3.53 -26.87
N ILE A 27 13.80 -2.89 -26.90
CA ILE A 27 14.08 -1.59 -26.31
C ILE A 27 13.69 -1.41 -24.84
N ILE A 28 14.71 -1.54 -23.99
CA ILE A 28 15.01 -0.69 -22.85
C ILE A 28 13.81 0.17 -22.37
N ASN A 29 12.87 -0.42 -21.72
CA ASN A 29 12.15 0.25 -20.67
C ASN A 29 12.94 0.03 -19.39
N ILE A 30 13.89 0.91 -19.12
CA ILE A 30 14.40 1.10 -17.76
C ILE A 30 13.15 1.45 -16.96
N ARG A 31 12.53 0.43 -16.37
CA ARG A 31 11.58 0.63 -15.28
C ARG A 31 12.42 1.30 -14.19
N THR A 32 12.42 2.60 -14.17
CA THR A 32 12.87 3.37 -13.02
C THR A 32 12.11 2.77 -11.84
N MET A 33 12.84 2.09 -10.98
CA MET A 33 12.26 1.55 -9.75
C MET A 33 11.87 2.76 -8.92
N VAL A 34 10.58 3.07 -8.93
CA VAL A 34 10.04 4.17 -8.15
C VAL A 34 10.28 3.85 -6.68
N ASN A 35 10.95 4.74 -5.98
CA ASN A 35 11.20 4.56 -4.56
C ASN A 35 9.86 4.59 -3.82
N TYR A 36 9.65 3.66 -2.89
CA TYR A 36 8.41 3.60 -2.10
C TYR A 36 8.10 4.93 -1.37
N LYS A 37 9.11 5.69 -0.97
CA LYS A 37 8.96 7.00 -0.34
C LYS A 37 8.33 8.03 -1.28
N ASP A 38 8.65 7.97 -2.57
CA ASP A 38 8.10 8.88 -3.58
C ASP A 38 6.60 8.60 -3.82
N LEU A 39 6.15 7.40 -3.44
CA LEU A 39 4.75 6.99 -3.45
C LEU A 39 4.02 7.30 -2.13
N GLY A 40 4.67 7.94 -1.16
CA GLY A 40 4.10 8.19 0.16
C GLY A 40 3.91 6.93 1.01
N LEU A 41 4.68 5.89 0.74
CA LEU A 41 4.63 4.63 1.47
C LEU A 41 5.71 4.59 2.55
N VAL A 42 5.48 3.84 3.62
CA VAL A 42 6.44 3.68 4.72
C VAL A 42 7.03 2.28 4.76
N ASN A 43 8.21 2.17 5.37
CA ASN A 43 8.84 0.89 5.62
C ASN A 43 8.16 0.21 6.82
N THR A 44 7.78 -1.05 6.66
CA THR A 44 7.10 -1.83 7.70
C THR A 44 7.98 -2.08 8.93
N ARG A 45 9.31 -2.06 8.80
CA ARG A 45 10.22 -2.28 9.94
C ARG A 45 10.00 -1.23 11.04
N ASP A 46 10.02 0.04 10.67
CA ASP A 46 9.88 1.13 11.63
C ASP A 46 8.45 1.19 12.20
N MET A 47 7.48 0.91 11.35
CA MET A 47 6.07 0.80 11.73
C MET A 47 5.85 -0.32 12.75
N PHE A 48 6.41 -1.51 12.53
CA PHE A 48 6.32 -2.62 13.48
C PHE A 48 7.11 -2.36 14.76
N ALA A 49 8.27 -1.72 14.69
CA ALA A 49 9.02 -1.34 15.89
C ALA A 49 8.21 -0.39 16.79
N LYS A 50 7.50 0.57 16.21
CA LYS A 50 6.58 1.47 16.94
C LYS A 50 5.41 0.70 17.55
N ALA A 51 4.82 -0.24 16.80
CA ALA A 51 3.71 -1.06 17.27
C ALA A 51 4.09 -1.93 18.47
N ILE A 52 5.24 -2.61 18.40
CA ILE A 52 5.77 -3.43 19.50
C ILE A 52 6.01 -2.56 20.73
N LYS A 53 6.68 -1.43 20.57
CA LYS A 53 6.96 -0.50 21.69
C LYS A 53 5.68 0.10 22.27
N GLY A 54 4.68 0.36 21.43
CA GLY A 54 3.40 0.95 21.82
C GLY A 54 2.36 -0.05 22.32
N GLY A 55 2.61 -1.35 22.16
CA GLY A 55 1.67 -2.40 22.58
C GLY A 55 0.38 -2.46 21.77
N TYR A 56 0.42 -2.10 20.46
CA TYR A 56 -0.74 -2.13 19.58
C TYR A 56 -0.50 -3.01 18.34
N ALA A 57 -1.58 -3.49 17.77
CA ALA A 57 -1.55 -4.25 16.53
C ALA A 57 -1.78 -3.35 15.31
N ILE A 58 -1.20 -3.73 14.17
CA ILE A 58 -1.41 -3.07 12.89
C ILE A 58 -2.29 -3.97 12.02
N PRO A 59 -3.45 -3.50 11.57
CA PRO A 59 -4.33 -4.30 10.74
C PRO A 59 -3.79 -4.39 9.31
N ALA A 60 -4.01 -5.54 8.68
CA ALA A 60 -3.74 -5.77 7.28
C ALA A 60 -5.03 -6.16 6.57
N PHE A 61 -5.49 -5.31 5.65
CA PHE A 61 -6.74 -5.50 4.94
C PHE A 61 -6.53 -5.86 3.48
N ASN A 62 -7.21 -6.91 3.04
CA ASN A 62 -7.33 -7.20 1.62
C ASN A 62 -8.35 -6.26 0.99
N PHE A 63 -8.05 -5.79 -0.21
CA PHE A 63 -9.01 -5.06 -1.03
C PHE A 63 -9.05 -5.61 -2.46
N ASN A 64 -10.17 -5.51 -3.14
CA ASN A 64 -10.36 -5.91 -4.52
C ASN A 64 -11.31 -4.98 -5.31
N ASN A 65 -11.86 -3.97 -4.66
CA ASN A 65 -12.69 -2.94 -5.28
C ASN A 65 -12.47 -1.57 -4.62
N MET A 66 -13.02 -0.54 -5.24
CA MET A 66 -12.87 0.84 -4.83
C MET A 66 -13.57 1.12 -3.48
N GLU A 67 -14.74 0.55 -3.28
CA GLU A 67 -15.55 0.77 -2.08
C GLU A 67 -14.82 0.27 -0.82
N GLN A 68 -14.22 -0.90 -0.90
CA GLN A 68 -13.40 -1.44 0.19
C GLN A 68 -12.19 -0.54 0.46
N MET A 69 -11.51 -0.09 -0.60
CA MET A 69 -10.37 0.82 -0.46
C MET A 69 -10.78 2.11 0.25
N GLN A 70 -11.86 2.75 -0.18
CA GLN A 70 -12.35 3.98 0.43
C GLN A 70 -12.71 3.79 1.90
N ALA A 71 -13.39 2.69 2.24
CA ALA A 71 -13.76 2.40 3.62
C ALA A 71 -12.54 2.19 4.53
N ILE A 72 -11.55 1.42 4.05
CA ILE A 72 -10.31 1.17 4.79
C ILE A 72 -9.55 2.48 5.04
N ILE A 73 -9.38 3.31 4.02
CA ILE A 73 -8.63 4.57 4.14
C ILE A 73 -9.36 5.56 5.06
N LYS A 74 -10.69 5.72 4.92
CA LYS A 74 -11.46 6.58 5.83
C LYS A 74 -11.30 6.15 7.28
N ALA A 75 -11.48 4.87 7.56
CA ALA A 75 -11.34 4.33 8.93
C ALA A 75 -9.91 4.53 9.47
N ALA A 76 -8.88 4.31 8.67
CA ALA A 76 -7.49 4.51 9.08
C ALA A 76 -7.19 5.98 9.40
N VAL A 77 -7.70 6.92 8.60
CA VAL A 77 -7.54 8.36 8.85
C VAL A 77 -8.31 8.81 10.08
N GLU A 78 -9.58 8.41 10.22
CA GLU A 78 -10.42 8.76 11.38
C GLU A 78 -9.82 8.25 12.70
N THR A 79 -9.31 7.03 12.70
CA THR A 79 -8.68 6.42 13.89
C THR A 79 -7.21 6.81 14.07
N LYS A 80 -6.63 7.54 13.11
CA LYS A 80 -5.20 7.90 13.09
C LYS A 80 -4.30 6.69 13.26
N SER A 81 -4.67 5.59 12.62
CA SER A 81 -4.02 4.30 12.76
C SER A 81 -3.27 3.91 11.50
N PRO A 82 -2.08 3.30 11.63
CA PRO A 82 -1.39 2.72 10.49
C PRO A 82 -2.17 1.53 9.94
N VAL A 83 -2.09 1.32 8.64
CA VAL A 83 -2.77 0.20 7.97
C VAL A 83 -1.89 -0.42 6.90
N ILE A 84 -2.01 -1.72 6.73
CA ILE A 84 -1.38 -2.46 5.64
C ILE A 84 -2.47 -2.84 4.63
N LEU A 85 -2.29 -2.40 3.38
CA LEU A 85 -3.14 -2.82 2.28
C LEU A 85 -2.56 -4.05 1.59
N GLN A 86 -3.39 -5.07 1.41
CA GLN A 86 -3.00 -6.34 0.81
C GLN A 86 -3.81 -6.64 -0.45
N VAL A 87 -3.20 -7.38 -1.37
CA VAL A 87 -3.86 -7.85 -2.58
C VAL A 87 -3.53 -9.32 -2.78
N SER A 88 -4.56 -10.17 -2.73
CA SER A 88 -4.41 -11.60 -2.98
C SER A 88 -4.24 -11.90 -4.48
N LYS A 89 -3.79 -13.12 -4.80
CA LYS A 89 -3.75 -13.60 -6.18
C LYS A 89 -5.15 -13.55 -6.82
N GLY A 90 -6.18 -13.97 -6.09
CA GLY A 90 -7.57 -13.94 -6.54
C GLY A 90 -8.07 -12.53 -6.83
N ALA A 91 -7.77 -11.57 -5.96
CA ALA A 91 -8.12 -10.17 -6.17
C ALA A 91 -7.49 -9.61 -7.46
N ARG A 92 -6.23 -9.95 -7.73
CA ARG A 92 -5.54 -9.52 -8.96
C ARG A 92 -6.13 -10.14 -10.23
N GLN A 93 -6.60 -11.38 -10.15
CA GLN A 93 -7.29 -12.04 -11.26
C GLN A 93 -8.69 -11.44 -11.49
N TYR A 94 -9.40 -11.12 -10.42
CA TYR A 94 -10.74 -10.54 -10.46
C TYR A 94 -10.74 -9.09 -10.96
N ALA A 95 -9.94 -8.22 -10.35
CA ALA A 95 -9.99 -6.78 -10.57
C ALA A 95 -8.87 -6.23 -11.46
N ASN A 96 -8.00 -7.07 -12.01
CA ASN A 96 -6.81 -6.71 -12.78
C ASN A 96 -5.70 -6.07 -11.93
N ALA A 97 -4.48 -6.60 -12.07
CA ALA A 97 -3.32 -6.16 -11.28
C ALA A 97 -2.93 -4.69 -11.51
N THR A 98 -3.10 -4.19 -12.74
CA THR A 98 -2.79 -2.80 -13.09
C THR A 98 -3.77 -1.84 -12.43
N LEU A 99 -5.07 -2.13 -12.47
CA LEU A 99 -6.08 -1.31 -11.82
C LEU A 99 -5.88 -1.27 -10.30
N LEU A 100 -5.65 -2.42 -9.67
CA LEU A 100 -5.39 -2.47 -8.22
C LEU A 100 -4.13 -1.69 -7.81
N ARG A 101 -3.09 -1.71 -8.66
CA ARG A 101 -1.88 -0.91 -8.43
C ARG A 101 -2.18 0.59 -8.39
N TYR A 102 -2.93 1.09 -9.38
CA TYR A 102 -3.29 2.51 -9.42
C TYR A 102 -4.28 2.89 -8.32
N MET A 103 -5.19 2.00 -7.96
CA MET A 103 -6.04 2.20 -6.78
C MET A 103 -5.21 2.34 -5.51
N ALA A 104 -4.20 1.49 -5.33
CA ALA A 104 -3.31 1.58 -4.17
C ALA A 104 -2.49 2.88 -4.14
N GLN A 105 -2.05 3.38 -5.29
CA GLN A 105 -1.41 4.69 -5.39
C GLN A 105 -2.39 5.83 -5.09
N GLY A 106 -3.60 5.76 -5.64
CA GLY A 106 -4.66 6.73 -5.36
C GLY A 106 -5.09 6.76 -3.90
N ALA A 107 -4.99 5.63 -3.18
CA ALA A 107 -5.30 5.56 -1.76
C ALA A 107 -4.41 6.49 -0.90
N VAL A 108 -3.14 6.66 -1.27
CA VAL A 108 -2.21 7.59 -0.60
C VAL A 108 -2.68 9.03 -0.77
N GLU A 109 -3.00 9.43 -1.99
CA GLU A 109 -3.48 10.80 -2.26
C GLU A 109 -4.84 11.04 -1.58
N TYR A 110 -5.72 10.06 -1.62
CA TYR A 110 -7.01 10.14 -0.92
C TYR A 110 -6.85 10.27 0.59
N ALA A 111 -5.90 9.58 1.21
CA ALA A 111 -5.59 9.75 2.63
C ALA A 111 -5.14 11.19 2.95
N LYS A 112 -4.33 11.81 2.07
CA LYS A 112 -3.91 13.21 2.21
C LYS A 112 -5.10 14.17 2.12
N GLU A 113 -5.99 13.97 1.15
CA GLU A 113 -7.22 14.76 1.01
C GLU A 113 -8.10 14.71 2.27
N LEU A 114 -8.12 13.56 2.95
CA LEU A 114 -8.83 13.39 4.22
C LEU A 114 -8.11 13.96 5.43
N GLY A 115 -6.93 14.58 5.24
CA GLY A 115 -6.17 15.25 6.31
C GLY A 115 -5.12 14.37 6.98
N CYS A 116 -4.74 13.23 6.39
CA CYS A 116 -3.57 12.48 6.83
C CYS A 116 -2.31 13.28 6.49
N ALA A 117 -1.68 13.87 7.50
CA ALA A 117 -0.38 14.54 7.35
C ALA A 117 0.74 13.48 7.36
N HIS A 118 1.60 13.54 6.35
CA HIS A 118 2.84 12.75 6.28
C HIS A 118 3.95 13.34 7.13
#